data_a7e1c4f22b9d525f1e558bccc3dad0bb
#
_entry.id   a7e1c4f22b9d525f1e558bccc3dad0bb
#
_cell.length_a   1.000
_cell.length_b   1.000
_cell.length_c   1.000
_cell.angle_alpha   90.00
_cell.angle_beta   90.00
_cell.angle_gamma   90.00
#
_symmetry.space_group_name_H-M   'P 1'
#
loop_
_entity.id
_entity.type
_entity.pdbx_description
1 polymer ?
#
loop_
_entity_poly.entity_id
_entity_poly.type
_entity_poly.pdbx_seq_one_letter_code
_entity_poly.pdbx_strand_id
1 'polypeptide(L)'
;MMFVYTLPSAWRMSCVIIAAGIAGMATVEEHLNSEYEKIHLEHQAARLFMRWYEHDTGQRIRHIWHNRPIKPDISCQLEGDLLNIEVAHLYGSEQEAMQILGRELTDRTRQALRDLEKVLDAHARLLSALNRILANKSVKRYQSTRVWLVIRNAHPAWTATEIRALQHHIEVPPEHPFEQIWMVGDFAGKTGIVQLYP
;
A
#
# COMPACT_ATOMS: atom_id res chain seq x y z
N MET A 1 -37.98 -0.77 -56.75
CA MET A 1 -38.65 0.14 -55.79
C MET A 1 -38.15 -0.22 -54.41
N MET A 2 -37.13 0.48 -53.88
CA MET A 2 -36.42 0.15 -52.68
C MET A 2 -36.95 1.06 -51.54
N PHE A 3 -37.65 0.47 -50.58
CA PHE A 3 -38.13 1.24 -49.41
C PHE A 3 -37.01 1.35 -48.39
N VAL A 4 -36.54 2.57 -48.18
CA VAL A 4 -35.63 2.91 -47.09
C VAL A 4 -36.47 3.25 -45.87
N TYR A 5 -36.43 2.43 -44.83
CA TYR A 5 -37.04 2.74 -43.55
C TYR A 5 -36.04 3.58 -42.73
N THR A 6 -36.35 4.87 -42.58
CA THR A 6 -35.67 5.75 -41.58
C THR A 6 -36.28 5.51 -40.21
N LEU A 7 -35.47 5.03 -39.28
CA LEU A 7 -35.86 4.89 -37.87
C LEU A 7 -36.02 6.29 -37.21
N PRO A 8 -37.03 6.49 -36.35
CA PRO A 8 -37.27 7.75 -35.68
C PRO A 8 -36.13 8.12 -34.72
N SER A 9 -35.79 9.41 -34.62
CA SER A 9 -34.70 9.98 -33.81
C SER A 9 -34.80 9.72 -32.30
N ALA A 10 -35.94 9.32 -31.79
CA ALA A 10 -36.18 9.00 -30.37
C ALA A 10 -35.41 7.75 -29.86
N TRP A 11 -35.05 6.80 -30.75
CA TRP A 11 -34.34 5.59 -30.36
C TRP A 11 -32.83 5.76 -30.21
N ARG A 12 -32.28 6.84 -30.81
CA ARG A 12 -30.83 7.13 -30.67
C ARG A 12 -30.45 7.67 -29.29
N MET A 13 -31.37 8.41 -28.62
CA MET A 13 -31.09 8.97 -27.29
C MET A 13 -31.17 7.92 -26.17
N SER A 14 -32.07 6.92 -26.29
CA SER A 14 -32.19 5.86 -25.27
C SER A 14 -30.96 4.93 -25.20
N CYS A 15 -30.36 4.60 -26.35
CA CYS A 15 -29.15 3.75 -26.37
C CYS A 15 -27.90 4.45 -25.79
N VAL A 16 -27.79 5.77 -25.98
CA VAL A 16 -26.65 6.55 -25.43
C VAL A 16 -26.75 6.70 -23.91
N ILE A 17 -27.95 6.87 -23.37
CA ILE A 17 -28.18 6.99 -21.92
C ILE A 17 -27.94 5.66 -21.21
N ILE A 18 -28.34 4.53 -21.82
CA ILE A 18 -28.08 3.18 -21.26
C ILE A 18 -26.59 2.85 -21.29
N ALA A 19 -25.89 3.17 -22.38
CA ALA A 19 -24.45 2.93 -22.49
C ALA A 19 -23.63 3.80 -21.50
N ALA A 20 -24.01 5.06 -21.30
CA ALA A 20 -23.38 5.93 -20.29
C ALA A 20 -23.67 5.46 -18.87
N GLY A 21 -24.85 4.93 -18.58
CA GLY A 21 -25.21 4.37 -17.29
C GLY A 21 -24.42 3.09 -16.96
N ILE A 22 -24.25 2.19 -17.92
CA ILE A 22 -23.49 0.96 -17.75
C ILE A 22 -21.99 1.24 -17.60
N ALA A 23 -21.43 2.17 -18.37
CA ALA A 23 -20.03 2.58 -18.23
C ALA A 23 -19.76 3.23 -16.87
N GLY A 24 -20.67 4.07 -16.37
CA GLY A 24 -20.57 4.68 -15.04
C GLY A 24 -20.68 3.65 -13.90
N MET A 25 -21.50 2.61 -14.05
CA MET A 25 -21.60 1.52 -13.06
C MET A 25 -20.34 0.65 -13.05
N ALA A 26 -19.78 0.30 -14.21
CA ALA A 26 -18.54 -0.47 -14.29
C ALA A 26 -17.37 0.27 -13.61
N THR A 27 -17.19 1.56 -13.85
CA THR A 27 -16.13 2.37 -13.21
C THR A 27 -16.30 2.51 -11.70
N VAL A 28 -17.53 2.57 -11.20
CA VAL A 28 -17.80 2.59 -9.74
C VAL A 28 -17.49 1.24 -9.10
N GLU A 29 -17.84 0.13 -9.75
CA GLU A 29 -17.59 -1.21 -9.26
C GLU A 29 -16.09 -1.54 -9.25
N GLU A 30 -15.35 -1.15 -10.28
CA GLU A 30 -13.89 -1.26 -10.33
C GLU A 30 -13.20 -0.43 -9.24
N HIS A 31 -13.68 0.77 -8.98
CA HIS A 31 -13.14 1.64 -7.93
C HIS A 31 -13.39 1.07 -6.53
N LEU A 32 -14.60 0.59 -6.27
CA LEU A 32 -14.95 -0.07 -5.01
C LEU A 32 -14.13 -1.34 -4.77
N ASN A 33 -13.92 -2.15 -5.81
CA ASN A 33 -13.11 -3.37 -5.73
C ASN A 33 -11.64 -3.06 -5.43
N SER A 34 -11.07 -2.05 -6.11
CA SER A 34 -9.71 -1.57 -5.88
C SER A 34 -9.50 -1.02 -4.45
N GLU A 35 -10.47 -0.31 -3.90
CA GLU A 35 -10.39 0.20 -2.53
C GLU A 35 -10.51 -0.94 -1.50
N TYR A 36 -11.36 -1.93 -1.77
CA TYR A 36 -11.50 -3.12 -0.93
C TYR A 36 -10.20 -3.95 -0.88
N GLU A 37 -9.56 -4.14 -2.02
CA GLU A 37 -8.26 -4.83 -2.12
C GLU A 37 -7.16 -4.09 -1.35
N LYS A 38 -7.10 -2.76 -1.48
CA LYS A 38 -6.17 -1.92 -0.73
C LYS A 38 -6.35 -2.12 0.78
N ILE A 39 -7.57 -1.97 1.29
CA ILE A 39 -7.91 -2.16 2.70
C ILE A 39 -7.50 -3.56 3.17
N HIS A 40 -7.77 -4.58 2.36
CA HIS A 40 -7.42 -5.96 2.68
C HIS A 40 -5.90 -6.15 2.83
N LEU A 41 -5.10 -5.60 1.91
CA LEU A 41 -3.64 -5.66 1.95
C LEU A 41 -3.06 -4.91 3.16
N GLU A 42 -3.59 -3.74 3.49
CA GLU A 42 -3.20 -2.96 4.66
C GLU A 42 -3.50 -3.73 5.96
N HIS A 43 -4.69 -4.33 6.08
CA HIS A 43 -5.05 -5.18 7.21
C HIS A 43 -4.16 -6.43 7.32
N GLN A 44 -3.83 -7.08 6.20
CA GLN A 44 -2.91 -8.20 6.21
C GLN A 44 -1.52 -7.80 6.71
N ALA A 45 -0.96 -6.70 6.21
CA ALA A 45 0.33 -6.20 6.63
C ALA A 45 0.36 -5.90 8.14
N ALA A 46 -0.65 -5.19 8.64
CA ALA A 46 -0.77 -4.89 10.05
C ALA A 46 -0.90 -6.15 10.92
N ARG A 47 -1.72 -7.14 10.52
CA ARG A 47 -1.86 -8.40 11.25
C ARG A 47 -0.58 -9.22 11.32
N LEU A 48 0.20 -9.24 10.23
CA LEU A 48 1.51 -9.89 10.22
C LEU A 48 2.47 -9.20 11.19
N PHE A 49 2.54 -7.87 11.13
CA PHE A 49 3.34 -7.06 12.03
C PHE A 49 2.93 -7.28 13.50
N MET A 50 1.65 -7.13 13.82
CA MET A 50 1.12 -7.27 15.19
C MET A 50 1.45 -8.63 15.80
N ARG A 51 1.34 -9.72 15.00
CA ARG A 51 1.66 -11.07 15.45
C ARG A 51 3.14 -11.21 15.83
N TRP A 52 4.03 -10.70 14.98
CA TRP A 52 5.46 -10.73 15.24
C TRP A 52 5.86 -9.81 16.39
N TYR A 53 5.28 -8.60 16.44
CA TYR A 53 5.55 -7.65 17.51
C TYR A 53 5.17 -8.24 18.88
N GLU A 54 3.98 -8.83 18.98
CA GLU A 54 3.55 -9.51 20.21
C GLU A 54 4.44 -10.70 20.58
N HIS A 55 4.84 -11.50 19.59
CA HIS A 55 5.74 -12.63 19.80
C HIS A 55 7.12 -12.19 20.31
N ASP A 56 7.68 -11.13 19.72
CA ASP A 56 9.06 -10.70 20.01
C ASP A 56 9.14 -9.85 21.30
N THR A 57 8.12 -9.06 21.60
CA THR A 57 8.12 -8.12 22.74
C THR A 57 7.31 -8.61 23.94
N GLY A 58 6.38 -9.54 23.74
CA GLY A 58 5.39 -9.96 24.73
C GLY A 58 4.26 -8.94 24.97
N GLN A 59 4.31 -7.77 24.32
CA GLN A 59 3.29 -6.72 24.46
C GLN A 59 2.05 -7.05 23.63
N ARG A 60 0.89 -6.93 24.24
CA ARG A 60 -0.39 -7.26 23.58
C ARG A 60 -0.81 -6.17 22.61
N ILE A 61 -1.07 -6.56 21.36
CA ILE A 61 -1.58 -5.66 20.32
C ILE A 61 -2.88 -6.26 19.74
N ARG A 62 -4.00 -5.56 19.90
CA ARG A 62 -5.35 -6.09 19.65
C ARG A 62 -6.24 -5.08 18.96
N HIS A 63 -7.42 -5.54 18.53
CA HIS A 63 -8.50 -4.71 17.99
C HIS A 63 -8.07 -3.85 16.79
N ILE A 64 -8.01 -4.47 15.63
CA ILE A 64 -7.66 -3.79 14.38
C ILE A 64 -8.93 -3.31 13.66
N TRP A 65 -8.95 -2.03 13.28
CA TRP A 65 -9.98 -1.48 12.40
C TRP A 65 -9.39 -0.48 11.41
N HIS A 66 -10.02 -0.37 10.25
CA HIS A 66 -9.60 0.56 9.21
C HIS A 66 -10.13 1.97 9.46
N ASN A 67 -9.30 2.97 9.20
CA ASN A 67 -9.67 4.38 9.37
C ASN A 67 -10.13 5.02 8.05
N ARG A 68 -10.82 6.16 8.18
CA ARG A 68 -11.12 7.04 7.05
C ARG A 68 -9.89 7.90 6.68
N PRO A 69 -9.80 8.45 5.46
CA PRO A 69 -8.57 8.99 4.83
C PRO A 69 -7.76 10.04 5.58
N ILE A 70 -8.27 10.67 6.65
CA ILE A 70 -7.56 11.75 7.38
C ILE A 70 -6.65 11.20 8.50
N LYS A 71 -6.87 9.95 8.91
CA LYS A 71 -6.07 9.24 9.91
C LYS A 71 -5.10 8.26 9.23
N PRO A 72 -4.11 7.73 9.95
CA PRO A 72 -3.37 6.57 9.49
C PRO A 72 -4.29 5.42 9.09
N ASP A 73 -3.85 4.55 8.20
CA ASP A 73 -4.68 3.52 7.57
C ASP A 73 -5.45 2.65 8.60
N ILE A 74 -4.82 2.36 9.74
CA ILE A 74 -5.34 1.41 10.72
C ILE A 74 -5.21 1.98 12.14
N SER A 75 -6.19 1.65 12.98
CA SER A 75 -6.11 1.81 14.43
C SER A 75 -6.15 0.46 15.14
N CYS A 76 -5.39 0.33 16.22
CA CYS A 76 -5.36 -0.82 17.11
C CYS A 76 -5.10 -0.38 18.55
N GLN A 77 -5.02 -1.33 19.47
CA GLN A 77 -4.67 -1.10 20.88
C GLN A 77 -3.38 -1.84 21.23
N LEU A 78 -2.38 -1.12 21.73
CA LEU A 78 -1.16 -1.64 22.28
C LEU A 78 -1.24 -1.53 23.80
N GLU A 79 -1.26 -2.66 24.51
CA GLU A 79 -1.46 -2.74 25.98
C GLU A 79 -2.70 -1.96 26.48
N GLY A 80 -3.73 -1.82 25.62
CA GLY A 80 -4.96 -1.09 25.91
C GLY A 80 -4.97 0.36 25.40
N ASP A 81 -3.83 0.94 25.06
CA ASP A 81 -3.72 2.30 24.55
C ASP A 81 -3.88 2.34 23.03
N LEU A 82 -4.49 3.43 22.55
CA LEU A 82 -4.69 3.64 21.11
C LEU A 82 -3.35 3.80 20.39
N LEU A 83 -3.13 2.99 19.39
CA LEU A 83 -2.03 3.06 18.43
C LEU A 83 -2.60 3.16 17.02
N ASN A 84 -2.08 4.08 16.21
CA ASN A 84 -2.40 4.17 14.80
C ASN A 84 -1.22 3.68 13.96
N ILE A 85 -1.51 2.92 12.90
CA ILE A 85 -0.53 2.34 12.00
C ILE A 85 -0.79 2.87 10.59
N GLU A 86 0.22 3.52 10.03
CA GLU A 86 0.30 3.81 8.59
C GLU A 86 0.99 2.65 7.91
N VAL A 87 0.44 2.17 6.80
CA VAL A 87 0.97 1.02 6.06
C VAL A 87 1.58 1.46 4.73
N ALA A 88 2.67 0.84 4.37
CA ALA A 88 3.26 0.95 3.04
C ALA A 88 3.67 -0.44 2.54
N HIS A 89 3.77 -0.59 1.21
CA HIS A 89 4.27 -1.80 0.59
C HIS A 89 5.50 -1.46 -0.25
N LEU A 90 6.57 -2.22 -0.07
CA LEU A 90 7.80 -2.09 -0.84
C LEU A 90 7.74 -3.06 -2.03
N TYR A 91 7.78 -2.52 -3.23
CA TYR A 91 7.86 -3.26 -4.50
C TYR A 91 9.17 -2.92 -5.21
N GLY A 92 9.78 -3.91 -5.83
CA GLY A 92 10.99 -3.72 -6.64
C GLY A 92 10.71 -3.46 -8.12
N SER A 93 9.47 -3.73 -8.60
CA SER A 93 9.09 -3.55 -10.00
C SER A 93 7.62 -3.15 -10.16
N GLU A 94 7.28 -2.63 -11.34
CA GLU A 94 5.90 -2.35 -11.75
C GLU A 94 5.06 -3.64 -11.77
N GLN A 95 5.62 -4.71 -12.31
CA GLN A 95 4.95 -6.00 -12.43
C GLN A 95 4.58 -6.58 -11.06
N GLU A 96 5.50 -6.52 -10.09
CA GLU A 96 5.22 -6.96 -8.72
C GLU A 96 4.11 -6.14 -8.08
N ALA A 97 4.17 -4.81 -8.24
CA ALA A 97 3.15 -3.93 -7.70
C ALA A 97 1.77 -4.22 -8.29
N MET A 98 1.68 -4.45 -9.60
CA MET A 98 0.42 -4.78 -10.28
C MET A 98 -0.13 -6.14 -9.86
N GLN A 99 0.73 -7.17 -9.74
CA GLN A 99 0.32 -8.51 -9.30
C GLN A 99 -0.27 -8.51 -7.88
N ILE A 100 0.32 -7.70 -6.99
CA ILE A 100 -0.08 -7.69 -5.58
C ILE A 100 -1.29 -6.78 -5.35
N LEU A 101 -1.34 -5.64 -6.04
CA LEU A 101 -2.41 -4.66 -5.89
C LEU A 101 -3.65 -4.99 -6.70
N GLY A 102 -3.55 -5.91 -7.68
CA GLY A 102 -4.68 -6.31 -8.54
C GLY A 102 -5.30 -5.17 -9.36
N ARG A 103 -4.60 -4.03 -9.50
CA ARG A 103 -5.12 -2.81 -10.12
C ARG A 103 -4.07 -2.08 -10.95
N GLU A 104 -4.54 -1.20 -11.83
CA GLU A 104 -3.66 -0.30 -12.55
C GLU A 104 -2.99 0.71 -11.61
N LEU A 105 -1.70 0.94 -11.86
CA LEU A 105 -0.91 1.92 -11.15
C LEU A 105 -1.10 3.31 -11.77
N THR A 106 -0.99 4.36 -10.97
CA THR A 106 -0.92 5.71 -11.49
C THR A 106 0.34 5.91 -12.35
N ASP A 107 0.27 6.78 -13.37
CA ASP A 107 1.42 7.04 -14.25
C ASP A 107 2.67 7.46 -13.47
N ARG A 108 2.51 8.22 -12.40
CA ARG A 108 3.61 8.61 -11.50
C ARG A 108 4.26 7.39 -10.82
N THR A 109 3.45 6.45 -10.31
CA THR A 109 3.95 5.23 -9.68
C THR A 109 4.63 4.33 -10.71
N ARG A 110 4.01 4.17 -11.88
CA ARG A 110 4.53 3.38 -13.00
C ARG A 110 5.89 3.91 -13.48
N GLN A 111 6.01 5.23 -13.67
CA GLN A 111 7.27 5.84 -14.07
C GLN A 111 8.36 5.65 -13.01
N ALA A 112 8.02 5.82 -11.74
CA ALA A 112 8.96 5.64 -10.64
C ALA A 112 9.49 4.20 -10.54
N LEU A 113 8.65 3.20 -10.80
CA LEU A 113 9.06 1.78 -10.81
C LEU A 113 9.94 1.46 -12.03
N ARG A 114 9.60 1.96 -13.24
CA ARG A 114 10.45 1.83 -14.42
C ARG A 114 11.84 2.45 -14.22
N ASP A 115 11.93 3.56 -13.52
CA ASP A 115 13.22 4.18 -13.23
C ASP A 115 14.05 3.32 -12.25
N LEU A 116 13.39 2.62 -11.31
CA LEU A 116 14.05 1.64 -10.45
C LEU A 116 14.53 0.40 -11.20
N GLU A 117 13.79 -0.09 -12.18
CA GLU A 117 14.16 -1.27 -12.99
C GLU A 117 15.43 -1.06 -13.81
N LYS A 118 15.83 0.18 -14.08
CA LYS A 118 17.11 0.51 -14.72
C LYS A 118 18.32 0.22 -13.82
N VAL A 119 18.12 0.08 -12.53
CA VAL A 119 19.18 -0.28 -11.58
C VAL A 119 19.35 -1.80 -11.59
N LEU A 120 20.49 -2.28 -12.06
CA LEU A 120 20.78 -3.71 -12.24
C LEU A 120 20.89 -4.46 -10.91
N ASP A 121 21.46 -3.84 -9.88
CA ASP A 121 21.59 -4.46 -8.56
C ASP A 121 20.25 -4.38 -7.80
N ALA A 122 19.71 -5.56 -7.44
CA ALA A 122 18.45 -5.69 -6.75
C ALA A 122 18.47 -5.03 -5.35
N HIS A 123 19.58 -5.12 -4.62
CA HIS A 123 19.71 -4.50 -3.30
C HIS A 123 19.72 -2.97 -3.38
N ALA A 124 20.49 -2.39 -4.32
CA ALA A 124 20.50 -0.95 -4.54
C ALA A 124 19.13 -0.42 -4.98
N ARG A 125 18.42 -1.17 -5.82
CA ARG A 125 17.07 -0.84 -6.27
C ARG A 125 16.07 -0.81 -5.11
N LEU A 126 16.07 -1.85 -4.28
CA LEU A 126 15.16 -1.96 -3.14
C LEU A 126 15.46 -0.91 -2.06
N LEU A 127 16.74 -0.64 -1.81
CA LEU A 127 17.17 0.41 -0.90
C LEU A 127 16.68 1.79 -1.38
N SER A 128 16.85 2.10 -2.66
CA SER A 128 16.33 3.33 -3.25
C SER A 128 14.80 3.43 -3.15
N ALA A 129 14.08 2.32 -3.38
CA ALA A 129 12.63 2.28 -3.23
C ALA A 129 12.19 2.49 -1.77
N LEU A 130 12.89 1.88 -0.82
CA LEU A 130 12.62 2.02 0.61
C LEU A 130 12.86 3.46 1.08
N ASN A 131 14.02 4.05 0.77
CA ASN A 131 14.35 5.41 1.15
C ASN A 131 13.34 6.42 0.55
N ARG A 132 12.86 6.18 -0.67
CA ARG A 132 11.77 6.98 -1.26
C ARG A 132 10.44 6.82 -0.52
N ILE A 133 10.07 5.62 -0.06
CA ILE A 133 8.87 5.42 0.77
C ILE A 133 9.01 6.22 2.06
N LEU A 134 10.14 6.13 2.74
CA LEU A 134 10.42 6.84 3.98
C LEU A 134 10.32 8.36 3.78
N ALA A 135 10.95 8.91 2.76
CA ALA A 135 10.88 10.33 2.42
C ALA A 135 9.44 10.80 2.11
N ASN A 136 8.68 10.02 1.34
CA ASN A 136 7.29 10.35 1.01
C ASN A 136 6.34 10.29 2.21
N LYS A 137 6.57 9.36 3.14
CA LYS A 137 5.73 9.19 4.33
C LYS A 137 6.10 10.19 5.43
N SER A 138 7.35 10.62 5.53
CA SER A 138 7.81 11.57 6.56
C SER A 138 7.16 12.95 6.45
N VAL A 139 6.82 13.39 5.24
CA VAL A 139 6.18 14.71 5.03
C VAL A 139 4.67 14.73 5.29
N LYS A 140 4.06 13.57 5.55
CA LYS A 140 2.63 13.49 5.84
C LYS A 140 2.31 14.08 7.21
N ARG A 141 1.06 14.55 7.36
CA ARG A 141 0.50 15.03 8.64
C ARG A 141 -0.70 14.16 8.98
N TYR A 142 -0.74 13.65 10.20
CA TYR A 142 -1.83 12.79 10.68
C TYR A 142 -2.58 13.46 11.81
N GLN A 143 -3.89 13.22 11.89
CA GLN A 143 -4.71 13.59 13.04
C GLN A 143 -4.59 12.52 14.14
N SER A 144 -3.37 12.29 14.58
CA SER A 144 -3.03 11.35 15.64
C SER A 144 -1.70 11.73 16.27
N THR A 145 -1.58 11.52 17.57
CA THR A 145 -0.37 11.78 18.35
C THR A 145 0.56 10.56 18.43
N ARG A 146 0.03 9.35 18.15
CA ARG A 146 0.77 8.10 18.24
C ARG A 146 0.62 7.32 16.94
N VAL A 147 1.61 7.42 16.08
CA VAL A 147 1.62 6.81 14.75
C VAL A 147 2.87 5.97 14.55
N TRP A 148 2.70 4.72 14.16
CA TRP A 148 3.78 3.86 13.68
C TRP A 148 3.68 3.66 12.17
N LEU A 149 4.82 3.57 11.50
CA LEU A 149 4.88 3.19 10.09
C LEU A 149 5.26 1.71 9.99
N VAL A 150 4.44 0.94 9.29
CA VAL A 150 4.71 -0.47 8.98
C VAL A 150 4.88 -0.62 7.47
N ILE A 151 6.07 -1.02 7.03
CA ILE A 151 6.40 -1.27 5.63
C ILE A 151 6.44 -2.78 5.41
N ARG A 152 5.58 -3.30 4.52
CA ARG A 152 5.61 -4.72 4.14
C ARG A 152 6.46 -4.91 2.90
N ASN A 153 7.50 -5.71 3.02
CA ASN A 153 8.32 -6.08 1.88
C ASN A 153 7.56 -7.07 0.97
N ALA A 154 7.41 -6.72 -0.28
CA ALA A 154 6.78 -7.57 -1.29
C ALA A 154 7.80 -8.21 -2.25
N HIS A 155 9.06 -7.80 -2.19
CA HIS A 155 10.11 -8.30 -3.09
C HIS A 155 10.78 -9.56 -2.53
N PRO A 156 10.88 -10.63 -3.33
CA PRO A 156 11.38 -11.93 -2.85
C PRO A 156 12.89 -11.96 -2.56
N ALA A 157 13.67 -11.03 -3.10
CA ALA A 157 15.12 -10.97 -2.87
C ALA A 157 15.51 -10.48 -1.47
N TRP A 158 14.57 -9.92 -0.69
CA TRP A 158 14.82 -9.49 0.67
C TRP A 158 14.03 -10.31 1.68
N THR A 159 14.70 -10.66 2.76
CA THR A 159 14.13 -11.17 4.00
C THR A 159 14.50 -10.22 5.14
N ALA A 160 14.04 -10.49 6.35
CA ALA A 160 14.44 -9.72 7.52
C ALA A 160 15.97 -9.71 7.73
N THR A 161 16.67 -10.75 7.30
CA THR A 161 18.14 -10.84 7.41
C THR A 161 18.83 -9.86 6.48
N GLU A 162 18.44 -9.81 5.20
CA GLU A 162 18.99 -8.85 4.24
C GLU A 162 18.68 -7.41 4.64
N ILE A 163 17.46 -7.15 5.15
CA ILE A 163 17.08 -5.81 5.62
C ILE A 163 17.95 -5.37 6.79
N ARG A 164 18.22 -6.26 7.78
CA ARG A 164 19.13 -5.94 8.89
C ARG A 164 20.57 -5.67 8.41
N ALA A 165 21.05 -6.43 7.43
CA ALA A 165 22.39 -6.22 6.88
C ALA A 165 22.53 -4.85 6.17
N LEU A 166 21.44 -4.35 5.59
CA LEU A 166 21.40 -3.07 4.89
C LEU A 166 20.97 -1.88 5.77
N GLN A 167 20.71 -2.10 7.05
CA GLN A 167 20.13 -1.10 7.94
C GLN A 167 20.95 0.21 8.00
N HIS A 168 22.28 0.14 7.90
CA HIS A 168 23.16 1.33 7.89
C HIS A 168 23.04 2.17 6.61
N HIS A 169 22.41 1.67 5.57
CA HIS A 169 22.15 2.37 4.32
C HIS A 169 20.71 2.86 4.19
N ILE A 170 19.86 2.54 5.17
CA ILE A 170 18.46 2.96 5.18
C ILE A 170 18.40 4.37 5.76
N GLU A 171 17.93 5.32 4.96
CA GLU A 171 17.85 6.73 5.32
C GLU A 171 16.47 7.07 5.89
N VAL A 172 16.37 7.13 7.23
CA VAL A 172 15.18 7.64 7.90
C VAL A 172 15.31 9.15 8.03
N PRO A 173 14.43 9.96 7.40
CA PRO A 173 14.48 11.41 7.55
C PRO A 173 14.38 11.82 9.03
N PRO A 174 15.13 12.83 9.48
CA PRO A 174 15.14 13.23 10.90
C PRO A 174 13.80 13.81 11.38
N GLU A 175 13.06 14.45 10.47
CA GLU A 175 11.73 15.00 10.76
C GLU A 175 10.65 14.12 10.16
N HIS A 176 9.95 13.36 10.98
CA HIS A 176 8.83 12.52 10.59
C HIS A 176 7.80 12.39 11.72
N PRO A 177 6.54 12.06 11.41
CA PRO A 177 5.46 11.95 12.39
C PRO A 177 5.39 10.62 13.15
N PHE A 178 6.32 9.69 12.91
CA PHE A 178 6.25 8.34 13.43
C PHE A 178 7.00 8.20 14.76
N GLU A 179 6.35 7.56 15.73
CA GLU A 179 6.99 7.15 16.98
C GLU A 179 7.94 5.96 16.74
N GLN A 180 7.54 5.03 15.85
CA GLN A 180 8.36 3.90 15.44
C GLN A 180 8.16 3.61 13.94
N ILE A 181 9.19 3.03 13.32
CA ILE A 181 9.15 2.56 11.93
C ILE A 181 9.61 1.10 11.90
N TRP A 182 8.76 0.25 11.34
CA TRP A 182 8.96 -1.18 11.25
C TRP A 182 8.86 -1.68 9.82
N MET A 183 9.56 -2.77 9.54
CA MET A 183 9.46 -3.47 8.27
C MET A 183 9.14 -4.95 8.50
N VAL A 184 8.12 -5.47 7.81
CA VAL A 184 7.85 -6.90 7.69
C VAL A 184 8.76 -7.47 6.63
N GLY A 185 9.58 -8.45 6.98
CA GLY A 185 10.73 -8.91 6.20
C GLY A 185 10.40 -9.56 4.86
N ASP A 186 9.20 -10.13 4.71
CA ASP A 186 8.72 -10.70 3.45
C ASP A 186 7.19 -10.58 3.35
N PHE A 187 6.65 -10.84 2.14
CA PHE A 187 5.22 -10.67 1.87
C PHE A 187 4.33 -11.59 2.72
N ALA A 188 4.78 -12.79 3.03
CA ALA A 188 4.05 -13.76 3.85
C ALA A 188 4.28 -13.58 5.36
N GLY A 189 5.23 -12.70 5.76
CA GLY A 189 5.62 -12.46 7.14
C GLY A 189 6.29 -13.65 7.80
N LYS A 190 7.02 -14.49 7.04
CA LYS A 190 7.68 -15.69 7.56
C LYS A 190 9.04 -15.40 8.19
N THR A 191 9.71 -14.35 7.72
CA THR A 191 11.10 -14.04 8.15
C THR A 191 11.17 -13.06 9.31
N GLY A 192 10.02 -12.60 9.83
CA GLY A 192 9.94 -11.73 10.99
C GLY A 192 9.82 -10.26 10.65
N ILE A 193 10.10 -9.42 11.64
CA ILE A 193 10.06 -7.96 11.54
C ILE A 193 11.44 -7.36 11.83
N VAL A 194 11.67 -6.15 11.33
CA VAL A 194 12.89 -5.36 11.56
C VAL A 194 12.48 -3.96 11.98
N GLN A 195 13.01 -3.48 13.09
CA GLN A 195 12.83 -2.10 13.53
C GLN A 195 13.83 -1.21 12.79
N LEU A 196 13.33 -0.19 12.08
CA LEU A 196 14.15 0.76 11.33
C LEU A 196 14.36 2.07 12.10
N TYR A 197 13.42 2.40 13.01
CA TYR A 197 13.47 3.57 13.88
C TYR A 197 12.81 3.23 15.21
N PRO A 198 13.42 3.71 16.34
CA PRO A 198 12.95 3.47 17.70
C PRO A 198 11.58 3.97 17.97
#